data_5bcb20796a65d3dfab6a7c945c93b34f
#
_entry.id   5bcb20796a65d3dfab6a7c945c93b34f
#
_cell.length_a   1.000
_cell.length_b   1.000
_cell.length_c   1.000
_cell.angle_alpha   90.00
_cell.angle_beta   90.00
_cell.angle_gamma   90.00
#
_symmetry.space_group_name_H-M   'P 1'
#
loop_
_entity.id
_entity.type
_entity.pdbx_description
1 polymer ?
#
loop_
_entity_poly.entity_id
_entity_poly.type
_entity_poly.pdbx_seq_one_letter_code
_entity_poly.pdbx_strand_id
1 'polypeptide(L)'
;MNIRIVTDSCVDHNKGVFGHEENMERVPFKIIIENEEMIDKNIDLEELREKMKATKNKITTACPSPHEFLEAFKKCKENFVITISEKLSGSHNSAVLAANMFKEEVEDAFVHIFDCKTATAGASLVTLKLKTMIEEKVEKNKIIEDINNYIDQIKTFLVPVKLDNLAKNGRISSKKAFVGSLLQVTPIMCDNGDGEIILKEQVRGRKKAFNRLLEIIGEECENFEERILAISHVNSEDRALKLKEEILSRYNFKKVVIFEAGGLTTIYADDGGIVVSY
;
A
#
# COMPACT_ATOMS: atom_id res chain seq x y z
N MET A 1 -14.79 21.87 5.51
CA MET A 1 -14.58 21.65 4.07
C MET A 1 -15.27 20.35 3.71
N ASN A 2 -16.04 20.33 2.62
CA ASN A 2 -16.65 19.10 2.14
C ASN A 2 -15.70 18.47 1.10
N ILE A 3 -14.58 17.88 1.60
CA ILE A 3 -13.55 17.25 0.79
C ILE A 3 -13.64 15.74 0.99
N ARG A 4 -13.60 14.99 -0.11
CA ARG A 4 -13.55 13.52 -0.10
C ARG A 4 -12.13 13.04 -0.34
N ILE A 5 -11.74 12.00 0.37
CA ILE A 5 -10.53 11.22 0.09
C ILE A 5 -10.94 10.01 -0.73
N VAL A 6 -10.38 9.88 -1.93
CA VAL A 6 -10.58 8.70 -2.78
C VAL A 6 -9.27 7.92 -2.82
N THR A 7 -9.33 6.62 -2.59
CA THR A 7 -8.17 5.73 -2.67
C THR A 7 -8.46 4.56 -3.59
N ASP A 8 -7.46 3.97 -4.19
CA ASP A 8 -7.63 2.61 -4.68
C ASP A 8 -7.48 1.59 -3.53
N SER A 9 -7.77 0.32 -3.78
CA SER A 9 -7.78 -0.70 -2.73
C SER A 9 -6.39 -1.20 -2.32
N CYS A 10 -5.32 -0.57 -2.84
CA CYS A 10 -3.97 -0.78 -2.32
C CYS A 10 -3.79 -0.24 -0.89
N VAL A 11 -4.60 0.75 -0.50
CA VAL A 11 -4.61 1.27 0.88
C VAL A 11 -5.22 0.23 1.80
N ASP A 12 -4.41 -0.31 2.71
CA ASP A 12 -4.90 -1.24 3.74
C ASP A 12 -5.67 -0.47 4.81
N HIS A 13 -6.82 -1.00 5.23
CA HIS A 13 -7.75 -0.32 6.11
C HIS A 13 -7.76 -0.89 7.52
N ASN A 14 -7.86 0.00 8.51
CA ASN A 14 -8.14 -0.33 9.89
C ASN A 14 -8.98 0.79 10.51
N LYS A 15 -10.24 0.50 10.85
CA LYS A 15 -11.16 1.48 11.47
C LYS A 15 -10.61 2.08 12.76
N GLY A 16 -9.85 1.31 13.55
CA GLY A 16 -9.20 1.79 14.75
C GLY A 16 -8.08 2.81 14.48
N VAL A 17 -7.53 2.83 13.25
CA VAL A 17 -6.48 3.78 12.82
C VAL A 17 -7.10 4.97 12.10
N PHE A 18 -7.98 4.74 11.13
CA PHE A 18 -8.61 5.81 10.34
C PHE A 18 -9.78 6.49 11.06
N GLY A 19 -10.41 5.84 12.03
CA GLY A 19 -11.59 6.39 12.72
C GLY A 19 -12.81 6.46 11.79
N HIS A 20 -13.49 7.62 11.75
CA HIS A 20 -14.63 7.84 10.86
C HIS A 20 -14.20 7.96 9.39
N GLU A 21 -14.78 7.15 8.52
CA GLU A 21 -14.46 7.05 7.10
C GLU A 21 -15.58 7.60 6.19
N GLU A 22 -16.52 8.38 6.74
CA GLU A 22 -17.70 8.89 6.00
C GLU A 22 -17.32 9.70 4.74
N ASN A 23 -16.15 10.37 4.78
CA ASN A 23 -15.63 11.14 3.66
C ASN A 23 -14.55 10.38 2.86
N MET A 24 -14.43 9.06 3.06
CA MET A 24 -13.51 8.22 2.30
C MET A 24 -14.25 7.33 1.33
N GLU A 25 -13.67 7.15 0.13
CA GLU A 25 -14.18 6.22 -0.88
C GLU A 25 -13.04 5.37 -1.40
N ARG A 26 -13.23 4.05 -1.41
CA ARG A 26 -12.25 3.10 -1.92
C ARG A 26 -12.70 2.52 -3.25
N VAL A 27 -11.91 2.72 -4.30
CA VAL A 27 -12.14 2.20 -5.65
C VAL A 27 -11.37 0.88 -5.79
N PRO A 28 -12.06 -0.27 -5.93
CA PRO A 28 -11.44 -1.57 -5.78
C PRO A 28 -10.66 -2.02 -7.01
N PHE A 29 -9.53 -2.68 -6.77
CA PHE A 29 -8.91 -3.58 -7.75
C PHE A 29 -9.78 -4.81 -7.98
N LYS A 30 -9.54 -5.48 -9.10
CA LYS A 30 -10.09 -6.79 -9.40
C LYS A 30 -8.97 -7.82 -9.32
N ILE A 31 -9.25 -8.94 -8.68
CA ILE A 31 -8.35 -10.08 -8.55
C ILE A 31 -8.91 -11.20 -9.40
N ILE A 32 -8.09 -11.78 -10.28
CA ILE A 32 -8.51 -12.79 -11.25
C ILE A 32 -7.74 -14.08 -10.98
N ILE A 33 -8.47 -15.12 -10.56
CA ILE A 33 -7.97 -16.46 -10.29
C ILE A 33 -8.77 -17.44 -11.14
N GLU A 34 -8.12 -18.17 -12.03
CA GLU A 34 -8.75 -19.21 -12.88
C GLU A 34 -10.03 -18.75 -13.60
N ASN A 35 -10.03 -17.54 -14.16
CA ASN A 35 -11.16 -16.88 -14.84
C ASN A 35 -12.30 -16.41 -13.90
N GLU A 36 -12.16 -16.54 -12.61
CA GLU A 36 -13.06 -15.93 -11.62
C GLU A 36 -12.54 -14.55 -11.23
N GLU A 37 -13.40 -13.53 -11.31
CA GLU A 37 -13.11 -12.18 -10.90
C GLU A 37 -13.65 -11.94 -9.48
N MET A 38 -12.78 -11.53 -8.58
CA MET A 38 -13.11 -11.11 -7.22
C MET A 38 -12.82 -9.61 -7.08
N ILE A 39 -13.77 -8.86 -6.53
CA ILE A 39 -13.63 -7.42 -6.32
C ILE A 39 -13.00 -7.19 -4.95
N ASP A 40 -11.89 -6.44 -4.90
CA ASP A 40 -11.15 -6.13 -3.67
C ASP A 40 -11.86 -5.04 -2.83
N LYS A 41 -13.15 -5.28 -2.57
CA LYS A 41 -14.00 -4.48 -1.68
C LYS A 41 -14.83 -5.42 -0.82
N ASN A 42 -14.53 -5.47 0.48
CA ASN A 42 -15.13 -6.43 1.41
C ASN A 42 -14.94 -7.90 0.98
N ILE A 43 -13.79 -8.18 0.37
CA ILE A 43 -13.42 -9.53 -0.07
C ILE A 43 -13.24 -10.44 1.15
N ASP A 44 -13.66 -11.71 1.04
CA ASP A 44 -13.33 -12.73 2.01
C ASP A 44 -11.86 -13.13 1.83
N LEU A 45 -11.03 -12.68 2.78
CA LEU A 45 -9.58 -12.92 2.74
C LEU A 45 -9.21 -14.37 3.01
N GLU A 46 -10.06 -15.13 3.71
CA GLU A 46 -9.84 -16.57 3.94
C GLU A 46 -10.09 -17.34 2.65
N GLU A 47 -11.24 -17.12 2.01
CA GLU A 47 -11.55 -17.67 0.70
C GLU A 47 -10.47 -17.33 -0.34
N LEU A 48 -10.02 -16.07 -0.37
CA LEU A 48 -8.96 -15.64 -1.26
C LEU A 48 -7.67 -16.45 -1.04
N ARG A 49 -7.22 -16.62 0.21
CA ARG A 49 -6.02 -17.41 0.53
C ARG A 49 -6.16 -18.88 0.18
N GLU A 50 -7.35 -19.46 0.35
CA GLU A 50 -7.62 -20.85 -0.07
C GLU A 50 -7.50 -21.00 -1.60
N LYS A 51 -8.11 -20.11 -2.37
CA LYS A 51 -7.99 -20.07 -3.83
C LYS A 51 -6.54 -19.89 -4.28
N MET A 52 -5.79 -19.02 -3.61
CA MET A 52 -4.36 -18.84 -3.87
C MET A 52 -3.54 -20.12 -3.64
N LYS A 53 -3.86 -20.89 -2.60
CA LYS A 53 -3.20 -22.16 -2.29
C LYS A 53 -3.56 -23.27 -3.28
N ALA A 54 -4.80 -23.28 -3.76
CA ALA A 54 -5.32 -24.30 -4.66
C ALA A 54 -4.80 -24.14 -6.11
N THR A 55 -4.62 -22.90 -6.58
CA THR A 55 -4.19 -22.64 -7.95
C THR A 55 -2.69 -22.81 -8.16
N LYS A 56 -2.31 -23.39 -9.31
CA LYS A 56 -0.94 -23.36 -9.86
C LYS A 56 -0.77 -22.32 -10.94
N ASN A 57 -1.87 -21.73 -11.39
CA ASN A 57 -1.89 -20.75 -12.46
C ASN A 57 -1.43 -19.39 -11.96
N LYS A 58 -1.16 -18.49 -12.89
CA LYS A 58 -0.85 -17.10 -12.59
C LYS A 58 -2.11 -16.41 -12.06
N ILE A 59 -2.01 -15.80 -10.90
CA ILE A 59 -3.02 -14.86 -10.39
C ILE A 59 -2.72 -13.50 -11.00
N THR A 60 -3.73 -12.84 -11.55
CA THR A 60 -3.60 -11.50 -12.13
C THR A 60 -4.50 -10.51 -11.40
N THR A 61 -4.17 -9.23 -11.53
CA THR A 61 -4.98 -8.14 -10.98
C THR A 61 -5.22 -7.10 -12.06
N ALA A 62 -6.41 -6.47 -12.04
CA ALA A 62 -6.72 -5.33 -12.87
C ALA A 62 -6.97 -4.12 -11.98
N CYS A 63 -6.37 -2.97 -12.35
CA CYS A 63 -6.61 -1.71 -11.67
C CYS A 63 -8.03 -1.20 -11.94
N PRO A 64 -8.56 -0.32 -11.10
CA PRO A 64 -9.83 0.34 -11.35
C PRO A 64 -9.81 1.06 -12.70
N SER A 65 -10.95 1.04 -13.39
CA SER A 65 -11.14 1.77 -14.64
C SER A 65 -11.34 3.28 -14.39
N PRO A 66 -11.14 4.14 -15.40
CA PRO A 66 -11.47 5.57 -15.27
C PRO A 66 -12.94 5.81 -14.89
N HIS A 67 -13.86 4.99 -15.37
CA HIS A 67 -15.27 5.12 -15.02
C HIS A 67 -15.55 4.84 -13.53
N GLU A 68 -14.89 3.84 -12.94
CA GLU A 68 -15.03 3.53 -11.51
C GLU A 68 -14.51 4.68 -10.63
N PHE A 69 -13.39 5.32 -11.02
CA PHE A 69 -12.91 6.53 -10.36
C PHE A 69 -13.86 7.72 -10.56
N LEU A 70 -14.39 7.92 -11.78
CA LEU A 70 -15.34 8.98 -12.08
C LEU A 70 -16.57 8.89 -11.18
N GLU A 71 -17.15 7.71 -11.00
CA GLU A 71 -18.29 7.48 -10.11
C GLU A 71 -17.96 7.78 -8.64
N ALA A 72 -16.73 7.53 -8.23
CA ALA A 72 -16.27 7.91 -6.89
C ALA A 72 -16.16 9.45 -6.75
N PHE A 73 -15.64 10.16 -7.77
CA PHE A 73 -15.50 11.61 -7.76
C PHE A 73 -16.85 12.33 -7.76
N LYS A 74 -17.85 11.83 -8.46
CA LYS A 74 -19.22 12.39 -8.52
C LYS A 74 -19.90 12.50 -7.15
N LYS A 75 -19.42 11.77 -6.14
CA LYS A 75 -19.96 11.83 -4.79
C LYS A 75 -19.58 13.11 -4.03
N CYS A 76 -18.59 13.86 -4.51
CA CYS A 76 -18.18 15.14 -3.92
C CYS A 76 -17.51 16.03 -4.97
N LYS A 77 -17.74 17.34 -4.92
CA LYS A 77 -17.13 18.30 -5.85
C LYS A 77 -15.62 18.45 -5.65
N GLU A 78 -15.14 18.22 -4.44
CA GLU A 78 -13.73 18.35 -4.06
C GLU A 78 -13.15 17.01 -3.63
N ASN A 79 -12.15 16.51 -4.36
CA ASN A 79 -11.55 15.21 -4.13
C ASN A 79 -10.02 15.31 -4.06
N PHE A 80 -9.44 14.73 -3.02
CA PHE A 80 -8.04 14.31 -3.01
C PHE A 80 -7.98 12.80 -3.25
N VAL A 81 -7.08 12.39 -4.13
CA VAL A 81 -6.98 10.99 -4.57
C VAL A 81 -5.60 10.45 -4.25
N ILE A 82 -5.54 9.27 -3.69
CA ILE A 82 -4.28 8.54 -3.46
C ILE A 82 -4.35 7.22 -4.23
N THR A 83 -3.38 7.00 -5.08
CA THR A 83 -3.23 5.74 -5.83
C THR A 83 -1.94 5.05 -5.46
N ILE A 84 -1.92 3.73 -5.60
CA ILE A 84 -0.66 2.96 -5.62
C ILE A 84 0.33 3.58 -6.61
N SER A 85 1.63 3.35 -6.40
CA SER A 85 2.68 3.75 -7.33
C SER A 85 2.32 3.50 -8.80
N GLU A 86 2.49 4.52 -9.66
CA GLU A 86 2.34 4.41 -11.10
C GLU A 86 3.29 3.38 -11.74
N LYS A 87 4.43 3.10 -11.10
CA LYS A 87 5.38 2.07 -11.53
C LYS A 87 4.87 0.65 -11.31
N LEU A 88 3.93 0.48 -10.39
CA LEU A 88 3.35 -0.83 -10.05
C LEU A 88 2.02 -1.09 -10.74
N SER A 89 1.25 -0.03 -11.07
CA SER A 89 -0.10 -0.18 -11.60
C SER A 89 -0.55 1.00 -12.47
N GLY A 90 -1.44 0.73 -13.42
CA GLY A 90 -2.14 1.76 -14.19
C GLY A 90 -3.22 2.54 -13.41
N SER A 91 -3.40 2.30 -12.10
CA SER A 91 -4.42 2.94 -11.28
C SER A 91 -4.30 4.46 -11.28
N HIS A 92 -3.07 5.00 -11.16
CA HIS A 92 -2.81 6.42 -11.23
C HIS A 92 -3.31 7.04 -12.55
N ASN A 93 -2.95 6.43 -13.68
CA ASN A 93 -3.38 6.90 -15.00
C ASN A 93 -4.90 6.83 -15.16
N SER A 94 -5.56 5.78 -14.65
CA SER A 94 -7.02 5.68 -14.64
C SER A 94 -7.67 6.82 -13.85
N ALA A 95 -7.11 7.17 -12.69
CA ALA A 95 -7.60 8.29 -11.88
C ALA A 95 -7.40 9.65 -12.59
N VAL A 96 -6.27 9.84 -13.29
CA VAL A 96 -6.00 11.06 -14.09
C VAL A 96 -7.02 11.21 -15.21
N LEU A 97 -7.31 10.15 -15.95
CA LEU A 97 -8.33 10.17 -17.00
C LEU A 97 -9.71 10.50 -16.43
N ALA A 98 -10.08 9.87 -15.30
CA ALA A 98 -11.33 10.16 -14.61
C ALA A 98 -11.43 11.62 -14.13
N ALA A 99 -10.33 12.22 -13.66
CA ALA A 99 -10.32 13.61 -13.22
C ALA A 99 -10.55 14.58 -14.37
N ASN A 100 -10.03 14.29 -15.56
CA ASN A 100 -10.30 15.10 -16.76
C ASN A 100 -11.79 15.00 -17.14
N MET A 101 -12.36 13.80 -17.19
CA MET A 101 -13.79 13.61 -17.46
C MET A 101 -14.66 14.32 -16.43
N PHE A 102 -14.30 14.24 -15.14
CA PHE A 102 -15.07 14.88 -14.07
C PHE A 102 -15.05 16.42 -14.17
N LYS A 103 -13.92 17.01 -14.54
CA LYS A 103 -13.80 18.46 -14.74
C LYS A 103 -14.59 18.98 -15.98
N GLU A 104 -14.82 18.12 -16.97
CA GLU A 104 -15.68 18.42 -18.11
C GLU A 104 -17.16 18.37 -17.74
N GLU A 105 -17.57 17.49 -16.80
CA GLU A 105 -18.95 17.32 -16.36
C GLU A 105 -19.36 18.27 -15.23
N VAL A 106 -18.42 18.72 -14.39
CA VAL A 106 -18.72 19.47 -13.15
C VAL A 106 -17.89 20.77 -13.10
N GLU A 107 -18.62 21.89 -13.19
CA GLU A 107 -18.03 23.24 -13.09
C GLU A 107 -17.35 23.44 -11.73
N ASP A 108 -16.15 24.06 -11.72
CA ASP A 108 -15.28 24.25 -10.55
C ASP A 108 -14.96 22.98 -9.77
N ALA A 109 -14.96 21.82 -10.41
CA ALA A 109 -14.54 20.60 -9.78
C ALA A 109 -13.06 20.66 -9.38
N PHE A 110 -12.77 20.23 -8.15
CA PHE A 110 -11.41 20.09 -7.67
C PHE A 110 -11.07 18.62 -7.53
N VAL A 111 -10.06 18.17 -8.27
CA VAL A 111 -9.46 16.84 -8.11
C VAL A 111 -7.95 17.00 -8.14
N HIS A 112 -7.29 16.53 -7.08
CA HIS A 112 -5.84 16.40 -7.04
C HIS A 112 -5.46 14.95 -6.74
N ILE A 113 -4.55 14.38 -7.53
CA ILE A 113 -4.17 12.97 -7.46
C ILE A 113 -2.72 12.88 -7.04
N PHE A 114 -2.47 12.12 -6.00
CA PHE A 114 -1.12 11.79 -5.54
C PHE A 114 -0.75 10.39 -6.05
N ASP A 115 0.36 10.30 -6.77
CA ASP A 115 1.10 9.05 -6.90
C ASP A 115 1.84 8.80 -5.59
N CYS A 116 1.42 7.81 -4.81
CA CYS A 116 2.03 7.61 -3.50
C CYS A 116 3.45 7.00 -3.56
N LYS A 117 3.96 6.65 -4.76
CA LYS A 117 5.28 6.03 -5.00
C LYS A 117 5.56 4.80 -4.12
N THR A 118 4.54 4.23 -3.55
CA THR A 118 4.58 3.08 -2.65
C THR A 118 3.31 2.25 -2.79
N ALA A 119 3.07 1.35 -1.84
CA ALA A 119 1.91 0.49 -1.76
C ALA A 119 1.55 0.20 -0.29
N THR A 120 0.41 -0.40 -0.05
CA THR A 120 0.02 -1.03 1.22
C THR A 120 0.21 -0.13 2.45
N ALA A 121 1.05 -0.50 3.42
CA ALA A 121 1.36 0.27 4.62
C ALA A 121 1.79 1.72 4.32
N GLY A 122 2.60 1.94 3.26
CA GLY A 122 3.03 3.28 2.85
C GLY A 122 1.88 4.11 2.31
N ALA A 123 1.06 3.54 1.42
CA ALA A 123 -0.14 4.21 0.92
C ALA A 123 -1.13 4.54 2.06
N SER A 124 -1.22 3.65 3.07
CA SER A 124 -2.05 3.88 4.26
C SER A 124 -1.52 5.03 5.12
N LEU A 125 -0.18 5.18 5.24
CA LEU A 125 0.42 6.34 5.92
C LEU A 125 0.15 7.66 5.20
N VAL A 126 0.28 7.70 3.86
CA VAL A 126 -0.06 8.89 3.05
C VAL A 126 -1.52 9.26 3.27
N THR A 127 -2.42 8.26 3.24
CA THR A 127 -3.85 8.46 3.47
C THR A 127 -4.15 8.99 4.88
N LEU A 128 -3.48 8.45 5.90
CA LEU A 128 -3.63 8.90 7.28
C LEU A 128 -3.16 10.36 7.45
N LYS A 129 -2.03 10.72 6.87
CA LYS A 129 -1.50 12.09 6.89
C LYS A 129 -2.46 13.06 6.20
N LEU A 130 -2.93 12.71 4.99
CA LEU A 130 -3.89 13.52 4.23
C LEU A 130 -5.19 13.72 5.03
N LYS A 131 -5.73 12.65 5.61
CA LYS A 131 -6.95 12.71 6.44
C LYS A 131 -6.77 13.69 7.61
N THR A 132 -5.65 13.57 8.33
CA THR A 132 -5.33 14.46 9.46
C THR A 132 -5.31 15.93 9.01
N MET A 133 -4.65 16.25 7.90
CA MET A 133 -4.55 17.62 7.41
C MET A 133 -5.91 18.19 6.97
N ILE A 134 -6.78 17.36 6.39
CA ILE A 134 -8.15 17.77 6.03
C ILE A 134 -8.97 18.04 7.30
N GLU A 135 -8.88 17.21 8.32
CA GLU A 135 -9.56 17.38 9.61
C GLU A 135 -9.09 18.64 10.34
N GLU A 136 -7.80 18.96 10.25
CA GLU A 136 -7.17 20.19 10.77
C GLU A 136 -7.51 21.42 9.90
N LYS A 137 -8.23 21.25 8.78
CA LYS A 137 -8.63 22.30 7.85
C LYS A 137 -7.46 23.05 7.22
N VAL A 138 -6.35 22.36 6.98
CA VAL A 138 -5.19 22.91 6.29
C VAL A 138 -5.59 23.36 4.87
N GLU A 139 -4.98 24.43 4.38
CA GLU A 139 -5.23 24.98 3.05
C GLU A 139 -4.80 23.99 1.95
N LYS A 140 -5.57 23.87 0.85
CA LYS A 140 -5.39 22.83 -0.19
C LYS A 140 -4.00 22.82 -0.81
N ASN A 141 -3.43 24.00 -1.13
CA ASN A 141 -2.09 24.05 -1.73
C ASN A 141 -1.02 23.60 -0.73
N LYS A 142 -1.23 23.90 0.57
CA LYS A 142 -0.35 23.40 1.63
C LYS A 142 -0.47 21.90 1.81
N ILE A 143 -1.69 21.34 1.72
CA ILE A 143 -1.90 19.88 1.70
C ILE A 143 -1.12 19.26 0.55
N ILE A 144 -1.22 19.81 -0.67
CA ILE A 144 -0.53 19.29 -1.85
C ILE A 144 0.99 19.28 -1.64
N GLU A 145 1.54 20.39 -1.18
CA GLU A 145 2.98 20.51 -0.92
C GLU A 145 3.44 19.51 0.15
N ASP A 146 2.77 19.48 1.30
CA ASP A 146 3.19 18.68 2.44
C ASP A 146 3.01 17.17 2.20
N ILE A 147 1.97 16.76 1.47
CA ILE A 147 1.77 15.35 1.10
C ILE A 147 2.82 14.89 0.10
N ASN A 148 3.16 15.71 -0.92
CA ASN A 148 4.24 15.36 -1.85
C ASN A 148 5.59 15.22 -1.12
N ASN A 149 5.93 16.16 -0.24
CA ASN A 149 7.14 16.08 0.58
C ASN A 149 7.13 14.84 1.50
N TYR A 150 5.97 14.45 2.02
CA TYR A 150 5.82 13.26 2.86
C TYR A 150 6.00 11.98 2.04
N ILE A 151 5.42 11.92 0.83
CA ILE A 151 5.59 10.78 -0.10
C ILE A 151 7.07 10.56 -0.42
N ASP A 152 7.82 11.62 -0.71
CA ASP A 152 9.24 11.54 -1.05
C ASP A 152 10.13 11.07 0.12
N GLN A 153 9.62 11.09 1.34
CA GLN A 153 10.33 10.64 2.55
C GLN A 153 9.93 9.25 3.02
N ILE A 154 8.85 8.68 2.48
CA ILE A 154 8.40 7.35 2.88
C ILE A 154 9.41 6.30 2.42
N LYS A 155 9.71 5.39 3.32
CA LYS A 155 10.44 4.15 3.02
C LYS A 155 9.54 2.95 3.27
N THR A 156 9.56 2.02 2.35
CA THR A 156 8.73 0.82 2.41
C THR A 156 9.58 -0.43 2.25
N PHE A 157 9.38 -1.39 3.16
CA PHE A 157 10.02 -2.70 3.14
C PHE A 157 8.94 -3.80 3.11
N LEU A 158 9.21 -4.84 2.33
CA LEU A 158 8.35 -6.01 2.23
C LEU A 158 9.17 -7.27 2.51
N VAL A 159 8.70 -8.07 3.45
CA VAL A 159 9.21 -9.44 3.69
C VAL A 159 8.12 -10.43 3.22
N PRO A 160 8.10 -10.78 1.94
CA PRO A 160 7.09 -11.67 1.38
C PRO A 160 7.35 -13.13 1.81
N VAL A 161 6.33 -13.97 1.70
CA VAL A 161 6.53 -15.42 1.84
C VAL A 161 7.04 -16.03 0.56
N LYS A 162 6.46 -15.62 -0.56
CA LYS A 162 6.86 -15.98 -1.92
C LYS A 162 6.92 -14.74 -2.80
N LEU A 163 7.76 -14.80 -3.82
CA LEU A 163 7.90 -13.73 -4.82
C LEU A 163 7.19 -14.06 -6.13
N ASP A 164 6.54 -15.24 -6.22
CA ASP A 164 5.99 -15.76 -7.46
C ASP A 164 5.01 -14.78 -8.13
N ASN A 165 4.08 -14.21 -7.36
CA ASN A 165 3.09 -13.30 -7.91
C ASN A 165 3.71 -11.95 -8.33
N LEU A 166 4.66 -11.42 -7.57
CA LEU A 166 5.42 -10.23 -7.96
C LEU A 166 6.22 -10.47 -9.25
N ALA A 167 6.91 -11.61 -9.34
CA ALA A 167 7.73 -11.96 -10.50
C ALA A 167 6.88 -12.29 -11.74
N LYS A 168 5.85 -13.12 -11.60
CA LYS A 168 4.96 -13.51 -12.71
C LYS A 168 4.19 -12.30 -13.29
N ASN A 169 3.89 -11.31 -12.45
CA ASN A 169 3.20 -10.09 -12.85
C ASN A 169 4.16 -8.96 -13.27
N GLY A 170 5.48 -9.15 -13.15
CA GLY A 170 6.48 -8.17 -13.57
C GLY A 170 6.56 -6.92 -12.68
N ARG A 171 6.24 -7.04 -11.38
CA ARG A 171 6.28 -5.94 -10.40
C ARG A 171 7.58 -5.88 -9.60
N ILE A 172 8.56 -6.73 -9.94
CA ILE A 172 9.94 -6.63 -9.46
C ILE A 172 10.90 -6.49 -10.64
N SER A 173 11.80 -5.52 -10.57
CA SER A 173 12.63 -5.07 -11.69
C SER A 173 13.71 -6.08 -12.13
N SER A 174 14.11 -7.03 -11.29
CA SER A 174 15.18 -7.98 -11.63
C SER A 174 14.75 -9.44 -11.48
N LYS A 175 14.21 -10.02 -12.58
CA LYS A 175 14.04 -11.49 -12.67
C LYS A 175 15.35 -12.26 -12.47
N LYS A 176 16.52 -11.64 -12.73
CA LYS A 176 17.84 -12.24 -12.63
C LYS A 176 18.35 -12.41 -11.20
N ALA A 177 17.85 -11.62 -10.24
CA ALA A 177 18.31 -11.69 -8.85
C ALA A 177 17.80 -12.93 -8.08
N PHE A 178 16.82 -13.65 -8.65
CA PHE A 178 16.17 -14.79 -8.01
C PHE A 178 16.44 -16.12 -8.68
N VAL A 179 17.41 -16.18 -9.62
CA VAL A 179 17.83 -17.42 -10.29
C VAL A 179 18.86 -18.15 -9.43
N GLY A 180 18.40 -19.11 -8.69
CA GLY A 180 19.20 -20.04 -7.90
C GLY A 180 18.37 -20.63 -6.77
N SER A 181 18.47 -21.93 -6.53
CA SER A 181 17.73 -22.67 -5.50
C SER A 181 17.95 -22.07 -4.10
N LEU A 182 17.11 -21.12 -3.72
CA LEU A 182 17.15 -20.43 -2.43
C LEU A 182 16.34 -21.21 -1.38
N LEU A 183 16.67 -22.47 -1.21
CA LEU A 183 16.21 -23.22 -0.04
C LEU A 183 16.64 -22.46 1.23
N GLN A 184 15.63 -21.91 1.94
CA GLN A 184 15.77 -21.22 3.23
C GLN A 184 16.26 -19.75 3.18
N VAL A 185 16.25 -19.07 2.04
CA VAL A 185 16.54 -17.63 2.00
C VAL A 185 15.25 -16.82 1.95
N THR A 186 15.16 -15.81 2.80
CA THR A 186 14.05 -14.85 2.87
C THR A 186 14.52 -13.53 2.29
N PRO A 187 13.89 -13.03 1.22
CA PRO A 187 14.23 -11.72 0.67
C PRO A 187 13.62 -10.60 1.54
N ILE A 188 14.36 -9.52 1.69
CA ILE A 188 13.86 -8.23 2.13
C ILE A 188 13.83 -7.36 0.88
N MET A 189 12.63 -6.94 0.50
CA MET A 189 12.39 -6.04 -0.62
C MET A 189 12.22 -4.62 -0.08
N CYS A 190 12.53 -3.61 -0.89
CA CYS A 190 12.25 -2.21 -0.57
C CYS A 190 11.78 -1.45 -1.81
N ASP A 191 11.28 -0.25 -1.63
CA ASP A 191 11.14 0.71 -2.71
C ASP A 191 12.50 1.31 -3.09
N ASN A 192 12.60 1.84 -4.31
CA ASN A 192 13.81 2.52 -4.81
C ASN A 192 13.71 4.05 -4.74
N GLY A 193 12.68 4.61 -4.07
CA GLY A 193 12.36 6.03 -4.03
C GLY A 193 11.54 6.53 -5.23
N ASP A 194 11.51 5.79 -6.35
CA ASP A 194 10.72 6.10 -7.54
C ASP A 194 9.44 5.26 -7.64
N GLY A 195 9.16 4.44 -6.63
CA GLY A 195 7.95 3.61 -6.54
C GLY A 195 8.06 2.22 -7.16
N GLU A 196 9.25 1.73 -7.50
CA GLU A 196 9.48 0.35 -7.93
C GLU A 196 9.92 -0.52 -6.73
N ILE A 197 9.57 -1.80 -6.79
CA ILE A 197 10.01 -2.79 -5.79
C ILE A 197 11.33 -3.41 -6.25
N ILE A 198 12.36 -3.28 -5.42
CA ILE A 198 13.69 -3.85 -5.64
C ILE A 198 14.11 -4.78 -4.50
N LEU A 199 15.11 -5.63 -4.76
CA LEU A 199 15.72 -6.44 -3.71
C LEU A 199 16.67 -5.58 -2.88
N LYS A 200 16.43 -5.51 -1.58
CA LYS A 200 17.34 -4.88 -0.61
C LYS A 200 18.42 -5.85 -0.16
N GLU A 201 18.01 -6.95 0.45
CA GLU A 201 18.93 -7.99 0.96
C GLU A 201 18.30 -9.38 0.87
N GLN A 202 19.15 -10.41 0.94
CA GLN A 202 18.76 -11.81 1.06
C GLN A 202 19.32 -12.39 2.35
N VAL A 203 18.43 -12.87 3.24
CA VAL A 203 18.82 -13.35 4.56
C VAL A 203 18.44 -14.81 4.73
N ARG A 204 19.37 -15.63 5.20
CA ARG A 204 19.08 -17.05 5.45
C ARG A 204 18.25 -17.23 6.70
N GLY A 205 17.00 -17.65 6.51
CA GLY A 205 16.03 -17.94 7.56
C GLY A 205 15.18 -16.71 7.95
N ARG A 206 13.87 -16.95 8.06
CA ARG A 206 12.85 -15.91 8.24
C ARG A 206 13.03 -15.09 9.52
N LYS A 207 13.36 -15.73 10.65
CA LYS A 207 13.62 -15.01 11.90
C LYS A 207 14.79 -14.02 11.77
N LYS A 208 15.86 -14.43 11.08
CA LYS A 208 17.01 -13.54 10.84
C LYS A 208 16.65 -12.40 9.91
N ALA A 209 15.78 -12.63 8.91
CA ALA A 209 15.32 -11.58 8.02
C ALA A 209 14.55 -10.49 8.76
N PHE A 210 13.68 -10.85 9.72
CA PHE A 210 13.00 -9.86 10.55
C PHE A 210 13.96 -9.10 11.47
N ASN A 211 14.93 -9.77 12.08
CA ASN A 211 15.97 -9.07 12.86
C ASN A 211 16.77 -8.09 11.98
N ARG A 212 17.11 -8.51 10.77
CA ARG A 212 17.82 -7.64 9.82
C ARG A 212 16.95 -6.46 9.36
N LEU A 213 15.65 -6.66 9.15
CA LEU A 213 14.72 -5.58 8.86
C LEU A 213 14.71 -4.53 9.99
N LEU A 214 14.72 -4.97 11.25
CA LEU A 214 14.81 -4.05 12.40
C LEU A 214 16.11 -3.25 12.38
N GLU A 215 17.24 -3.88 12.07
CA GLU A 215 18.52 -3.19 11.92
C GLU A 215 18.48 -2.16 10.79
N ILE A 216 17.97 -2.54 9.61
CA ILE A 216 17.80 -1.65 8.44
C ILE A 216 16.94 -0.42 8.81
N ILE A 217 15.83 -0.62 9.54
CA ILE A 217 15.01 0.48 10.03
C ILE A 217 15.85 1.43 10.89
N GLY A 218 16.69 0.92 11.79
CA GLY A 218 17.57 1.74 12.62
C GLY A 218 18.69 2.45 11.87
N GLU A 219 19.19 1.83 10.79
CA GLU A 219 20.24 2.38 9.93
C GLU A 219 19.72 3.50 9.00
N GLU A 220 18.45 3.41 8.59
CA GLU A 220 17.90 4.26 7.52
C GLU A 220 16.85 5.27 7.98
N CYS A 221 16.30 5.11 9.18
CA CYS A 221 15.30 6.03 9.72
C CYS A 221 15.99 7.13 10.55
N GLU A 222 15.64 8.36 10.25
CA GLU A 222 15.99 9.54 11.06
C GLU A 222 14.74 10.12 11.71
N ASN A 223 14.91 10.81 12.84
CA ASN A 223 13.83 11.50 13.57
C ASN A 223 12.64 10.59 13.91
N PHE A 224 12.92 9.45 14.54
CA PHE A 224 11.91 8.44 14.92
C PHE A 224 10.69 9.05 15.64
N GLU A 225 10.91 10.00 16.55
CA GLU A 225 9.89 10.66 17.36
C GLU A 225 8.90 11.51 16.56
N GLU A 226 9.23 11.85 15.32
CA GLU A 226 8.36 12.58 14.41
C GLU A 226 7.57 11.64 13.49
N ARG A 227 8.02 10.38 13.34
CA ARG A 227 7.50 9.44 12.37
C ARG A 227 6.48 8.47 12.94
N ILE A 228 5.48 8.18 12.14
CA ILE A 228 4.55 7.06 12.36
C ILE A 228 5.04 5.89 11.51
N LEU A 229 5.22 4.73 12.13
CA LEU A 229 5.53 3.50 11.42
C LEU A 229 4.25 2.68 11.25
N ALA A 230 4.01 2.17 10.06
CA ALA A 230 2.91 1.28 9.73
C ALA A 230 3.41 -0.14 9.44
N ILE A 231 2.68 -1.13 9.92
CA ILE A 231 2.89 -2.55 9.64
C ILE A 231 1.60 -3.07 9.00
N SER A 232 1.68 -3.54 7.75
CA SER A 232 0.60 -4.32 7.14
C SER A 232 0.96 -5.80 7.17
N HIS A 233 0.01 -6.66 7.55
CA HIS A 233 0.22 -8.09 7.62
C HIS A 233 -0.84 -8.88 6.86
N VAL A 234 -0.43 -9.97 6.22
CA VAL A 234 -1.34 -10.95 5.64
C VAL A 234 -1.48 -12.10 6.62
N ASN A 235 -2.65 -12.24 7.25
CA ASN A 235 -2.96 -13.35 8.17
C ASN A 235 -1.83 -13.64 9.18
N SER A 236 -1.23 -12.61 9.76
CA SER A 236 -0.03 -12.76 10.60
C SER A 236 0.02 -11.72 11.72
N GLU A 237 -1.11 -11.49 12.38
CA GLU A 237 -1.27 -10.47 13.43
C GLU A 237 -0.28 -10.69 14.58
N ASP A 238 -0.13 -11.91 15.07
CA ASP A 238 0.82 -12.22 16.15
C ASP A 238 2.25 -11.81 15.82
N ARG A 239 2.66 -11.94 14.54
CA ARG A 239 3.98 -11.52 14.09
C ARG A 239 4.07 -9.99 13.97
N ALA A 240 3.01 -9.36 13.49
CA ALA A 240 2.95 -7.90 13.41
C ALA A 240 3.01 -7.27 14.82
N LEU A 241 2.31 -7.85 15.81
CA LEU A 241 2.37 -7.41 17.19
C LEU A 241 3.77 -7.57 17.79
N LYS A 242 4.41 -8.73 17.62
CA LYS A 242 5.80 -8.94 18.08
C LYS A 242 6.77 -7.97 17.42
N LEU A 243 6.62 -7.75 16.10
CA LEU A 243 7.46 -6.79 15.37
C LEU A 243 7.28 -5.38 15.93
N LYS A 244 6.04 -4.97 16.21
CA LYS A 244 5.74 -3.69 16.87
C LYS A 244 6.41 -3.56 18.23
N GLU A 245 6.33 -4.59 19.07
CA GLU A 245 6.99 -4.59 20.39
C GLU A 245 8.51 -4.46 20.25
N GLU A 246 9.14 -5.20 19.34
CA GLU A 246 10.57 -5.13 19.07
C GLU A 246 11.00 -3.77 18.51
N ILE A 247 10.21 -3.15 17.63
CA ILE A 247 10.45 -1.80 17.12
C ILE A 247 10.41 -0.79 18.26
N LEU A 248 9.35 -0.80 19.09
CA LEU A 248 9.18 0.15 20.18
C LEU A 248 10.20 -0.05 21.32
N SER A 249 10.77 -1.25 21.47
CA SER A 249 11.85 -1.50 22.42
C SER A 249 13.21 -0.93 21.98
N ARG A 250 13.41 -0.70 20.68
CA ARG A 250 14.67 -0.22 20.08
C ARG A 250 14.63 1.25 19.67
N TYR A 251 13.47 1.70 19.20
CA TYR A 251 13.30 2.99 18.54
C TYR A 251 12.07 3.72 19.06
N ASN A 252 12.20 5.01 19.32
CA ASN A 252 11.18 5.88 19.88
C ASN A 252 10.24 6.48 18.82
N PHE A 253 9.69 5.65 17.92
CA PHE A 253 8.70 6.11 16.96
C PHE A 253 7.53 6.82 17.65
N LYS A 254 7.06 7.93 17.06
CA LYS A 254 5.88 8.66 17.54
C LYS A 254 4.67 7.75 17.75
N LYS A 255 4.47 6.81 16.82
CA LYS A 255 3.39 5.82 16.87
C LYS A 255 3.73 4.63 15.95
N VAL A 256 3.32 3.44 16.35
CA VAL A 256 3.32 2.25 15.48
C VAL A 256 1.89 1.78 15.29
N VAL A 257 1.42 1.75 14.05
CA VAL A 257 0.08 1.31 13.66
C VAL A 257 0.13 -0.02 12.91
N ILE A 258 -0.91 -0.84 13.05
CA ILE A 258 -1.01 -2.14 12.38
C ILE A 258 -2.26 -2.13 11.50
N PHE A 259 -2.13 -2.65 10.28
CA PHE A 259 -3.20 -2.86 9.33
C PHE A 259 -3.29 -4.34 8.97
N GLU A 260 -4.50 -4.86 8.85
CA GLU A 260 -4.73 -6.10 8.14
C GLU A 260 -4.69 -5.82 6.63
N ALA A 261 -3.95 -6.62 5.90
CA ALA A 261 -3.77 -6.47 4.46
C ALA A 261 -5.07 -6.74 3.70
N GLY A 262 -5.41 -5.88 2.74
CA GLY A 262 -6.49 -6.10 1.78
C GLY A 262 -6.17 -7.21 0.76
N GLY A 263 -7.10 -7.47 -0.17
CA GLY A 263 -6.94 -8.53 -1.17
C GLY A 263 -5.72 -8.32 -2.07
N LEU A 264 -5.50 -7.09 -2.55
CA LEU A 264 -4.35 -6.77 -3.39
C LEU A 264 -3.02 -7.07 -2.68
N THR A 265 -2.86 -6.61 -1.45
CA THR A 265 -1.67 -6.87 -0.62
C THR A 265 -1.50 -8.37 -0.36
N THR A 266 -2.60 -9.10 -0.10
CA THR A 266 -2.60 -10.55 0.12
C THR A 266 -2.03 -11.31 -1.09
N ILE A 267 -2.40 -10.93 -2.31
CA ILE A 267 -1.87 -11.56 -3.53
C ILE A 267 -0.35 -11.40 -3.65
N TYR A 268 0.19 -10.21 -3.34
CA TYR A 268 1.59 -9.90 -3.63
C TYR A 268 2.55 -10.17 -2.47
N ALA A 269 2.09 -10.11 -1.22
CA ALA A 269 2.90 -10.44 -0.04
C ALA A 269 2.79 -11.91 0.39
N ASP A 270 1.75 -12.62 -0.08
CA ASP A 270 1.39 -14.01 0.25
C ASP A 270 1.04 -14.20 1.75
N ASP A 271 0.43 -15.34 2.07
CA ASP A 271 -0.03 -15.72 3.42
C ASP A 271 1.12 -15.71 4.43
N GLY A 272 1.08 -14.78 5.38
CA GLY A 272 2.14 -14.51 6.35
C GLY A 272 3.12 -13.40 5.96
N GLY A 273 2.92 -12.72 4.83
CA GLY A 273 3.73 -11.57 4.40
C GLY A 273 3.59 -10.38 5.36
N ILE A 274 4.65 -9.56 5.43
CA ILE A 274 4.70 -8.34 6.25
C ILE A 274 5.24 -7.19 5.39
N VAL A 275 4.57 -6.06 5.43
CA VAL A 275 5.02 -4.78 4.86
C VAL A 275 5.20 -3.79 5.99
N VAL A 276 6.32 -3.08 5.99
CA VAL A 276 6.62 -2.02 6.96
C VAL A 276 6.92 -0.74 6.21
N SER A 277 6.34 0.38 6.65
CA SER A 277 6.60 1.70 6.08
C SER A 277 6.70 2.76 7.17
N TYR A 278 7.55 3.81 6.95
CA TYR A 278 7.70 4.93 7.88
C TYR A 278 8.15 6.21 7.16
#